data_6f06cc88b3a71f0a9e9ab285068aa9ab
#
_entry.id   6f06cc88b3a71f0a9e9ab285068aa9ab
#
_cell.length_a   1.000
_cell.length_b   1.000
_cell.length_c   1.000
_cell.angle_alpha   90.00
_cell.angle_beta   90.00
_cell.angle_gamma   90.00
#
_symmetry.space_group_name_H-M   'P 1'
#
loop_
_entity.id
_entity.type
_entity.pdbx_description
1 polymer ?
#
loop_
_entity_poly.entity_id
_entity_poly.type
_entity_poly.pdbx_seq_one_letter_code
_entity_poly.pdbx_strand_id
1 'polypeptide(L)'
;MDKEIREKMILVCQNLMKMLELAFEVFRKPTEKSFIDAEEVKDKIHHYSSELTGFIISKSPSSEKGREWAKPYLSIASSLDRMTYNIEGILDRLKAKSQNHIFFSDQAVKEVNDVFQEAMRLLGNLPDLITTQNKLLAQRIGEEGRSMSKIANGYSEGHEERLIQGICVPKSSPIYLGIIESLKGVIVHILEVSGKIVSLSSKPWGRGYHPLRRDVIEPFEIKEDERGSTKREL
;
A
#
# COMPACT_ATOMS: atom_id res chain seq x y z
N MET A 1 20.44 -11.10 8.82
CA MET A 1 19.77 -9.87 9.34
C MET A 1 20.01 -9.82 10.84
N ASP A 2 20.35 -8.64 11.37
CA ASP A 2 20.49 -8.38 12.81
C ASP A 2 19.19 -8.76 13.55
N LYS A 3 19.29 -9.42 14.73
CA LYS A 3 18.13 -9.93 15.48
C LYS A 3 17.21 -8.79 15.92
N GLU A 4 17.80 -7.71 16.44
CA GLU A 4 17.04 -6.59 17.01
C GLU A 4 16.36 -5.76 15.91
N ILE A 5 17.01 -5.55 14.75
CA ILE A 5 16.37 -4.93 13.57
C ILE A 5 15.17 -5.77 13.11
N ARG A 6 15.32 -7.09 13.09
CA ARG A 6 14.24 -8.00 12.71
C ARG A 6 13.04 -7.89 13.66
N GLU A 7 13.29 -7.91 14.97
CA GLU A 7 12.24 -7.80 15.99
C GLU A 7 11.49 -6.45 15.89
N LYS A 8 12.22 -5.36 15.70
CA LYS A 8 11.62 -4.03 15.50
C LYS A 8 10.79 -3.97 14.20
N MET A 9 11.26 -4.54 13.09
CA MET A 9 10.48 -4.62 11.85
C MET A 9 9.18 -5.43 12.04
N ILE A 10 9.24 -6.56 12.73
CA ILE A 10 8.06 -7.39 13.02
C ILE A 10 7.05 -6.61 13.87
N LEU A 11 7.51 -5.87 14.87
CA LEU A 11 6.65 -5.05 15.72
C LEU A 11 5.92 -3.97 14.90
N VAL A 12 6.60 -3.31 13.97
CA VAL A 12 5.97 -2.35 13.04
C VAL A 12 4.93 -3.06 12.16
N CYS A 13 5.24 -4.23 11.58
CA CYS A 13 4.29 -5.00 10.76
C CYS A 13 3.04 -5.40 11.54
N GLN A 14 3.17 -5.81 12.81
CA GLN A 14 2.04 -6.18 13.67
C GLN A 14 1.12 -5.00 13.96
N ASN A 15 1.68 -3.81 14.19
CA ASN A 15 0.89 -2.61 14.39
C ASN A 15 0.26 -2.11 13.08
N LEU A 16 0.94 -2.20 11.94
CA LEU A 16 0.36 -1.95 10.62
C LEU A 16 -0.84 -2.87 10.34
N MET A 17 -0.73 -4.16 10.67
CA MET A 17 -1.85 -5.09 10.55
C MET A 17 -3.02 -4.64 11.42
N LYS A 18 -2.77 -4.30 12.68
CA LYS A 18 -3.81 -3.82 13.60
C LYS A 18 -4.51 -2.55 13.07
N MET A 19 -3.74 -1.61 12.54
CA MET A 19 -4.30 -0.38 11.96
C MET A 19 -5.15 -0.67 10.71
N LEU A 20 -4.71 -1.61 9.84
CA LEU A 20 -5.45 -2.00 8.65
C LEU A 20 -6.75 -2.75 9.01
N GLU A 21 -6.73 -3.61 10.03
CA GLU A 21 -7.91 -4.27 10.59
C GLU A 21 -8.93 -3.24 11.12
N LEU A 22 -8.47 -2.24 11.88
CA LEU A 22 -9.32 -1.15 12.38
C LEU A 22 -9.89 -0.32 11.23
N ALA A 23 -9.11 -0.01 10.20
CA ALA A 23 -9.61 0.66 9.00
C ALA A 23 -10.69 -0.18 8.29
N PHE A 24 -10.53 -1.50 8.25
CA PHE A 24 -11.53 -2.41 7.72
C PHE A 24 -12.81 -2.47 8.57
N GLU A 25 -12.68 -2.47 9.89
CA GLU A 25 -13.82 -2.37 10.82
C GLU A 25 -14.58 -1.06 10.60
N VAL A 26 -13.88 0.08 10.49
CA VAL A 26 -14.48 1.39 10.16
C VAL A 26 -15.19 1.37 8.82
N PHE A 27 -14.62 0.71 7.81
CA PHE A 27 -15.26 0.56 6.51
C PHE A 27 -16.61 -0.18 6.61
N ARG A 28 -16.67 -1.24 7.41
CA ARG A 28 -17.87 -2.06 7.60
C ARG A 28 -18.89 -1.41 8.52
N LYS A 29 -18.44 -0.85 9.64
CA LYS A 29 -19.28 -0.25 10.67
C LYS A 29 -18.52 0.88 11.37
N PRO A 30 -18.60 2.12 10.86
CA PRO A 30 -17.91 3.25 11.46
C PRO A 30 -18.46 3.54 12.87
N THR A 31 -17.56 3.59 13.85
CA THR A 31 -17.85 4.03 15.22
C THR A 31 -16.79 5.04 15.66
N GLU A 32 -17.15 5.97 16.54
CA GLU A 32 -16.18 6.92 17.09
C GLU A 32 -15.00 6.21 17.76
N LYS A 33 -15.29 5.12 18.48
CA LYS A 33 -14.27 4.29 19.14
C LYS A 33 -13.27 3.71 18.13
N SER A 34 -13.72 3.14 17.01
CA SER A 34 -12.81 2.53 16.02
C SER A 34 -11.90 3.57 15.35
N PHE A 35 -12.35 4.82 15.21
CA PHE A 35 -11.47 5.91 14.77
C PHE A 35 -10.42 6.27 15.81
N ILE A 36 -10.81 6.39 17.11
CA ILE A 36 -9.88 6.69 18.21
C ILE A 36 -8.84 5.58 18.32
N ASP A 37 -9.27 4.32 18.34
CA ASP A 37 -8.38 3.16 18.42
C ASP A 37 -7.36 3.13 17.23
N ALA A 38 -7.80 3.53 16.03
CA ALA A 38 -6.92 3.63 14.87
C ALA A 38 -5.88 4.75 15.00
N GLU A 39 -6.25 5.92 15.53
CA GLU A 39 -5.32 7.02 15.79
C GLU A 39 -4.26 6.62 16.85
N GLU A 40 -4.64 5.94 17.91
CA GLU A 40 -3.69 5.45 18.91
C GLU A 40 -2.68 4.45 18.32
N VAL A 41 -3.13 3.56 17.44
CA VAL A 41 -2.25 2.60 16.76
C VAL A 41 -1.32 3.32 15.78
N LYS A 42 -1.79 4.33 15.06
CA LYS A 42 -0.99 5.18 14.19
C LYS A 42 0.19 5.80 14.96
N ASP A 43 -0.07 6.43 16.10
CA ASP A 43 0.97 7.08 16.90
C ASP A 43 2.03 6.06 17.37
N LYS A 44 1.61 4.84 17.73
CA LYS A 44 2.53 3.74 18.06
C LYS A 44 3.39 3.34 16.86
N ILE A 45 2.81 3.28 15.64
CA ILE A 45 3.58 2.93 14.43
C ILE A 45 4.65 4.00 14.16
N HIS A 46 4.30 5.28 14.22
CA HIS A 46 5.27 6.36 14.02
C HIS A 46 6.39 6.31 15.05
N HIS A 47 6.09 6.03 16.30
CA HIS A 47 7.10 5.85 17.35
C HIS A 47 8.04 4.67 17.02
N TYR A 48 7.50 3.48 16.72
CA TYR A 48 8.30 2.30 16.41
C TYR A 48 9.08 2.43 15.08
N SER A 49 8.53 3.12 14.08
CA SER A 49 9.23 3.40 12.82
C SER A 49 10.41 4.35 13.03
N SER A 50 10.25 5.36 13.89
CA SER A 50 11.32 6.27 14.28
C SER A 50 12.42 5.53 15.05
N GLU A 51 12.06 4.70 16.04
CA GLU A 51 13.00 3.86 16.78
C GLU A 51 13.76 2.90 15.86
N LEU A 52 13.08 2.23 14.93
CA LEU A 52 13.70 1.33 13.96
C LEU A 52 14.74 2.08 13.12
N THR A 53 14.37 3.24 12.59
CA THR A 53 15.26 4.08 11.77
C THR A 53 16.46 4.56 12.56
N GLY A 54 16.25 5.10 13.76
CA GLY A 54 17.32 5.54 14.67
C GLY A 54 18.26 4.39 15.04
N PHE A 55 17.71 3.20 15.30
CA PHE A 55 18.50 2.02 15.62
C PHE A 55 19.37 1.55 14.43
N ILE A 56 18.83 1.52 13.21
CA ILE A 56 19.60 1.18 12.01
C ILE A 56 20.76 2.16 11.81
N ILE A 57 20.51 3.47 11.99
CA ILE A 57 21.53 4.49 11.86
C ILE A 57 22.61 4.33 12.93
N SER A 58 22.25 4.09 14.19
CA SER A 58 23.20 3.91 15.30
C SER A 58 24.12 2.68 15.14
N LYS A 59 23.63 1.64 14.49
CA LYS A 59 24.40 0.41 14.15
C LYS A 59 25.25 0.57 12.89
N SER A 60 25.00 1.60 12.08
CA SER A 60 25.74 1.82 10.83
C SER A 60 27.11 2.43 11.11
N PRO A 61 28.23 1.78 10.74
CA PRO A 61 29.52 2.41 10.77
C PRO A 61 29.56 3.69 9.91
N SER A 62 30.35 4.69 10.31
CA SER A 62 30.50 5.96 9.56
C SER A 62 31.21 5.80 8.21
N SER A 63 31.68 4.59 7.87
CA SER A 63 32.35 4.26 6.62
C SER A 63 31.37 4.11 5.45
N GLU A 64 31.90 4.11 4.22
CA GLU A 64 31.14 3.83 3.01
C GLU A 64 30.46 2.45 3.07
N LYS A 65 31.18 1.43 3.55
CA LYS A 65 30.63 0.07 3.77
C LYS A 65 29.48 0.07 4.76
N GLY A 66 29.52 0.91 5.80
CA GLY A 66 28.43 1.07 6.76
C GLY A 66 27.18 1.66 6.11
N ARG A 67 27.34 2.68 5.26
CA ARG A 67 26.23 3.27 4.51
C ARG A 67 25.59 2.25 3.57
N GLU A 68 26.39 1.46 2.84
CA GLU A 68 25.88 0.39 1.96
C GLU A 68 25.13 -0.70 2.74
N TRP A 69 25.61 -1.04 3.95
CA TRP A 69 24.90 -1.98 4.81
C TRP A 69 23.55 -1.44 5.29
N ALA A 70 23.46 -0.16 5.67
CA ALA A 70 22.25 0.44 6.20
C ALA A 70 21.14 0.66 5.15
N LYS A 71 21.50 0.97 3.89
CA LYS A 71 20.58 1.30 2.80
C LYS A 71 19.37 0.36 2.67
N PRO A 72 19.53 -0.98 2.57
CA PRO A 72 18.39 -1.88 2.40
C PRO A 72 17.47 -1.88 3.63
N TYR A 73 18.01 -1.77 4.83
CA TYR A 73 17.21 -1.71 6.06
C TYR A 73 16.43 -0.40 6.16
N LEU A 74 17.06 0.74 5.88
CA LEU A 74 16.39 2.04 5.83
C LEU A 74 15.32 2.08 4.75
N SER A 75 15.56 1.43 3.62
CA SER A 75 14.58 1.32 2.55
C SER A 75 13.37 0.46 2.94
N ILE A 76 13.57 -0.59 3.74
CA ILE A 76 12.46 -1.38 4.32
C ILE A 76 11.70 -0.52 5.34
N ALA A 77 12.39 0.14 6.27
CA ALA A 77 11.78 1.02 7.26
C ALA A 77 10.92 2.11 6.58
N SER A 78 11.43 2.74 5.52
CA SER A 78 10.68 3.72 4.73
C SER A 78 9.45 3.13 4.05
N SER A 79 9.51 1.90 3.53
CA SER A 79 8.34 1.25 2.92
C SER A 79 7.28 0.90 3.97
N LEU A 80 7.68 0.48 5.18
CA LEU A 80 6.78 0.25 6.30
C LEU A 80 6.08 1.55 6.75
N ASP A 81 6.84 2.63 6.86
CA ASP A 81 6.30 3.95 7.23
C ASP A 81 5.28 4.47 6.19
N ARG A 82 5.56 4.30 4.89
CA ARG A 82 4.63 4.66 3.81
C ARG A 82 3.33 3.87 3.84
N MET A 83 3.33 2.62 4.32
CA MET A 83 2.08 1.88 4.53
C MET A 83 1.19 2.59 5.55
N THR A 84 1.77 3.19 6.61
CA THR A 84 1.02 3.97 7.60
C THR A 84 0.27 5.11 6.93
N TYR A 85 0.94 5.94 6.13
CA TYR A 85 0.30 7.05 5.40
C TYR A 85 -0.81 6.60 4.45
N ASN A 86 -0.64 5.43 3.80
CA ASN A 86 -1.71 4.88 2.95
C ASN A 86 -2.93 4.48 3.79
N ILE A 87 -2.73 3.86 4.97
CA ILE A 87 -3.85 3.47 5.84
C ILE A 87 -4.51 4.70 6.46
N GLU A 88 -3.76 5.72 6.84
CA GLU A 88 -4.30 7.04 7.24
C GLU A 88 -5.20 7.62 6.16
N GLY A 89 -4.72 7.62 4.91
CA GLY A 89 -5.52 8.09 3.77
C GLY A 89 -6.83 7.31 3.58
N ILE A 90 -6.88 6.01 3.95
CA ILE A 90 -8.13 5.25 3.97
C ILE A 90 -9.05 5.76 5.09
N LEU A 91 -8.51 5.91 6.31
CA LEU A 91 -9.28 6.38 7.48
C LEU A 91 -9.88 7.76 7.25
N ASP A 92 -9.12 8.70 6.68
CA ASP A 92 -9.60 10.04 6.34
C ASP A 92 -10.79 10.00 5.37
N ARG A 93 -10.71 9.14 4.35
CA ARG A 93 -11.81 8.96 3.39
C ARG A 93 -13.03 8.30 4.02
N LEU A 94 -12.83 7.34 4.91
CA LEU A 94 -13.90 6.70 5.65
C LEU A 94 -14.58 7.68 6.62
N LYS A 95 -13.81 8.56 7.24
CA LYS A 95 -14.32 9.66 8.06
C LYS A 95 -15.17 10.62 7.23
N ALA A 96 -14.66 11.06 6.08
CA ALA A 96 -15.41 11.91 5.16
C ALA A 96 -16.68 11.21 4.65
N LYS A 97 -16.62 9.91 4.31
CA LYS A 97 -17.77 9.09 3.92
C LYS A 97 -18.86 9.09 4.98
N SER A 98 -18.47 8.88 6.25
CA SER A 98 -19.39 8.84 7.39
C SER A 98 -20.03 10.21 7.67
N GLN A 99 -19.22 11.27 7.73
CA GLN A 99 -19.69 12.63 8.02
C GLN A 99 -20.63 13.18 6.93
N ASN A 100 -20.40 12.83 5.68
CA ASN A 100 -21.20 13.32 4.56
C ASN A 100 -22.33 12.34 4.15
N HIS A 101 -22.56 11.27 4.94
CA HIS A 101 -23.59 10.26 4.68
C HIS A 101 -23.53 9.68 3.26
N ILE A 102 -22.31 9.41 2.78
CA ILE A 102 -22.07 8.87 1.44
C ILE A 102 -22.18 7.34 1.48
N PHE A 103 -23.00 6.80 0.59
CA PHE A 103 -23.19 5.35 0.44
C PHE A 103 -22.48 4.85 -0.83
N PHE A 104 -21.93 3.66 -0.75
CA PHE A 104 -21.39 2.93 -1.88
C PHE A 104 -22.44 1.97 -2.43
N SER A 105 -22.36 1.66 -3.72
CA SER A 105 -23.11 0.55 -4.30
C SER A 105 -22.60 -0.79 -3.76
N ASP A 106 -23.42 -1.83 -3.81
CA ASP A 106 -23.03 -3.18 -3.38
C ASP A 106 -21.77 -3.67 -4.10
N GLN A 107 -21.65 -3.34 -5.39
CA GLN A 107 -20.47 -3.66 -6.18
C GLN A 107 -19.22 -2.95 -5.64
N ALA A 108 -19.30 -1.65 -5.33
CA ALA A 108 -18.18 -0.90 -4.77
C ALA A 108 -17.79 -1.41 -3.37
N VAL A 109 -18.77 -1.80 -2.55
CA VAL A 109 -18.50 -2.43 -1.24
C VAL A 109 -17.76 -3.75 -1.42
N LYS A 110 -18.18 -4.59 -2.36
CA LYS A 110 -17.50 -5.86 -2.65
C LYS A 110 -16.07 -5.64 -3.12
N GLU A 111 -15.86 -4.75 -4.09
CA GLU A 111 -14.54 -4.43 -4.65
C GLU A 111 -13.56 -3.93 -3.58
N VAL A 112 -13.99 -3.00 -2.74
CA VAL A 112 -13.18 -2.50 -1.61
C VAL A 112 -12.88 -3.61 -0.61
N ASN A 113 -13.89 -4.45 -0.26
CA ASN A 113 -13.69 -5.60 0.63
C ASN A 113 -12.65 -6.57 0.08
N ASP A 114 -12.69 -6.91 -1.21
CA ASP A 114 -11.76 -7.85 -1.84
C ASP A 114 -10.31 -7.34 -1.74
N VAL A 115 -10.08 -6.05 -1.99
CA VAL A 115 -8.74 -5.46 -1.89
C VAL A 115 -8.26 -5.38 -0.44
N PHE A 116 -9.14 -5.06 0.54
CA PHE A 116 -8.80 -5.09 1.96
C PHE A 116 -8.37 -6.48 2.42
N GLN A 117 -9.16 -7.51 2.10
CA GLN A 117 -8.87 -8.89 2.49
C GLN A 117 -7.50 -9.34 1.97
N GLU A 118 -7.21 -9.03 0.71
CA GLU A 118 -5.94 -9.39 0.11
C GLU A 118 -4.77 -8.59 0.71
N ALA A 119 -4.93 -7.28 0.94
CA ALA A 119 -3.91 -6.47 1.58
C ALA A 119 -3.57 -6.98 2.99
N MET A 120 -4.59 -7.33 3.80
CA MET A 120 -4.40 -7.92 5.13
C MET A 120 -3.69 -9.27 5.05
N ARG A 121 -4.08 -10.13 4.11
CA ARG A 121 -3.47 -11.45 3.93
C ARG A 121 -1.99 -11.33 3.53
N LEU A 122 -1.65 -10.43 2.63
CA LEU A 122 -0.27 -10.18 2.19
C LEU A 122 0.56 -9.57 3.30
N LEU A 123 0.02 -8.58 4.04
CA LEU A 123 0.70 -7.94 5.18
C LEU A 123 0.97 -8.94 6.30
N GLY A 124 0.02 -9.85 6.58
CA GLY A 124 0.15 -10.90 7.57
C GLY A 124 1.28 -11.90 7.30
N ASN A 125 1.73 -12.01 6.04
CA ASN A 125 2.87 -12.86 5.70
C ASN A 125 4.24 -12.18 5.91
N LEU A 126 4.29 -10.86 6.11
CA LEU A 126 5.58 -10.16 6.25
C LEU A 126 6.37 -10.57 7.51
N PRO A 127 5.78 -10.74 8.71
CA PRO A 127 6.52 -11.21 9.88
C PRO A 127 7.24 -12.56 9.65
N ASP A 128 6.56 -13.50 9.01
CA ASP A 128 7.14 -14.80 8.67
C ASP A 128 8.24 -14.65 7.62
N LEU A 129 8.03 -13.82 6.60
CA LEU A 129 9.06 -13.54 5.61
C LEU A 129 10.29 -12.86 6.22
N ILE A 130 10.10 -11.89 7.11
CA ILE A 130 11.19 -11.21 7.83
C ILE A 130 11.97 -12.21 8.68
N THR A 131 11.29 -13.14 9.32
CA THR A 131 11.89 -14.16 10.19
C THR A 131 12.65 -15.21 9.39
N THR A 132 12.03 -15.77 8.35
CA THR A 132 12.53 -16.95 7.63
C THR A 132 13.36 -16.59 6.40
N GLN A 133 13.18 -15.40 5.84
CA GLN A 133 13.75 -14.96 4.55
C GLN A 133 13.45 -15.97 3.41
N ASN A 134 12.31 -16.65 3.49
CA ASN A 134 11.91 -17.70 2.57
C ASN A 134 11.60 -17.12 1.18
N LYS A 135 12.38 -17.53 0.18
CA LYS A 135 12.25 -17.06 -1.21
C LYS A 135 10.93 -17.45 -1.86
N LEU A 136 10.42 -18.64 -1.56
CA LEU A 136 9.14 -19.11 -2.10
C LEU A 136 7.98 -18.28 -1.54
N LEU A 137 8.03 -17.94 -0.24
CA LEU A 137 7.04 -17.05 0.39
C LEU A 137 7.08 -15.65 -0.27
N ALA A 138 8.28 -15.11 -0.47
CA ALA A 138 8.43 -13.82 -1.15
C ALA A 138 7.93 -13.83 -2.59
N GLN A 139 8.19 -14.91 -3.33
CA GLN A 139 7.69 -15.09 -4.69
C GLN A 139 6.15 -15.10 -4.70
N ARG A 140 5.54 -15.88 -3.81
CA ARG A 140 4.09 -15.96 -3.65
C ARG A 140 3.48 -14.59 -3.33
N ILE A 141 4.02 -13.87 -2.34
CA ILE A 141 3.60 -12.49 -2.01
C ILE A 141 3.69 -11.62 -3.27
N GLY A 142 4.78 -11.76 -4.02
CA GLY A 142 5.01 -11.00 -5.26
C GLY A 142 3.97 -11.28 -6.35
N GLU A 143 3.63 -12.54 -6.59
CA GLU A 143 2.66 -12.96 -7.61
C GLU A 143 1.24 -12.50 -7.24
N GLU A 144 0.81 -12.80 -6.03
CA GLU A 144 -0.52 -12.48 -5.52
C GLU A 144 -0.74 -10.96 -5.44
N GLY A 145 0.24 -10.20 -4.92
CA GLY A 145 0.13 -8.74 -4.82
C GLY A 145 0.09 -8.05 -6.20
N ARG A 146 0.86 -8.52 -7.18
CA ARG A 146 0.75 -8.00 -8.56
C ARG A 146 -0.59 -8.33 -9.19
N SER A 147 -1.10 -9.54 -8.96
CA SER A 147 -2.43 -9.95 -9.43
C SER A 147 -3.50 -9.05 -8.86
N MET A 148 -3.50 -8.82 -7.53
CA MET A 148 -4.49 -7.95 -6.89
C MET A 148 -4.35 -6.49 -7.33
N SER A 149 -3.16 -5.98 -7.54
CA SER A 149 -2.96 -4.62 -8.08
C SER A 149 -3.59 -4.45 -9.46
N LYS A 150 -3.49 -5.48 -10.32
CA LYS A 150 -4.15 -5.49 -11.64
C LYS A 150 -5.68 -5.54 -11.50
N ILE A 151 -6.19 -6.37 -10.60
CA ILE A 151 -7.63 -6.46 -10.32
C ILE A 151 -8.16 -5.11 -9.82
N ALA A 152 -7.45 -4.47 -8.89
CA ALA A 152 -7.84 -3.18 -8.34
C ALA A 152 -7.83 -2.05 -9.40
N ASN A 153 -6.94 -2.10 -10.40
CA ASN A 153 -7.02 -1.21 -11.56
C ASN A 153 -8.31 -1.44 -12.35
N GLY A 154 -8.66 -2.69 -12.64
CA GLY A 154 -9.93 -3.02 -13.31
C GLY A 154 -11.16 -2.56 -12.51
N TYR A 155 -11.11 -2.57 -11.17
CA TYR A 155 -12.18 -2.03 -10.33
C TYR A 155 -12.32 -0.51 -10.49
N SER A 156 -11.21 0.23 -10.60
CA SER A 156 -11.22 1.66 -10.84
C SER A 156 -11.81 2.00 -12.22
N GLU A 157 -11.37 1.30 -13.27
CA GLU A 157 -11.90 1.43 -14.64
C GLU A 157 -13.41 1.10 -14.70
N GLY A 158 -13.82 -0.03 -14.12
CA GLY A 158 -15.24 -0.39 -14.06
C GLY A 158 -16.10 0.58 -13.25
N HIS A 159 -15.51 1.27 -12.25
CA HIS A 159 -16.22 2.34 -11.54
C HIS A 159 -16.45 3.57 -12.43
N GLU A 160 -15.47 3.96 -13.23
CA GLU A 160 -15.61 5.07 -14.18
C GLU A 160 -16.72 4.78 -15.20
N GLU A 161 -16.81 3.55 -15.73
CA GLU A 161 -17.90 3.14 -16.61
C GLU A 161 -19.27 3.23 -15.93
N ARG A 162 -19.38 2.76 -14.68
CA ARG A 162 -20.62 2.86 -13.89
C ARG A 162 -21.01 4.30 -13.59
N LEU A 163 -20.04 5.19 -13.47
CA LEU A 163 -20.26 6.62 -13.26
C LEU A 163 -20.86 7.26 -14.54
N ILE A 164 -20.29 6.96 -15.71
CA ILE A 164 -20.78 7.42 -17.01
C ILE A 164 -22.21 6.93 -17.26
N GLN A 165 -22.52 5.70 -16.85
CA GLN A 165 -23.87 5.11 -16.97
C GLN A 165 -24.87 5.65 -15.93
N GLY A 166 -24.46 6.51 -15.02
CA GLY A 166 -25.30 7.05 -13.94
C GLY A 166 -25.67 6.06 -12.85
N ILE A 167 -24.99 4.89 -12.78
CA ILE A 167 -25.19 3.85 -11.77
C ILE A 167 -24.56 4.26 -10.43
N CYS A 168 -23.43 4.96 -10.48
CA CYS A 168 -22.71 5.45 -9.30
C CYS A 168 -22.99 6.94 -9.08
N VAL A 169 -23.04 7.33 -7.80
CA VAL A 169 -23.21 8.74 -7.42
C VAL A 169 -21.87 9.47 -7.50
N PRO A 170 -21.74 10.59 -8.24
CA PRO A 170 -20.48 11.32 -8.41
C PRO A 170 -19.76 11.67 -7.09
N LYS A 171 -20.50 12.00 -6.03
CA LYS A 171 -19.92 12.30 -4.70
C LYS A 171 -19.18 11.14 -4.06
N SER A 172 -19.50 9.89 -4.41
CA SER A 172 -18.83 8.70 -3.88
C SER A 172 -17.50 8.39 -4.57
N SER A 173 -17.32 8.83 -5.83
CA SER A 173 -16.16 8.51 -6.66
C SER A 173 -14.81 8.87 -6.03
N PRO A 174 -14.55 10.10 -5.56
CA PRO A 174 -13.23 10.44 -5.01
C PRO A 174 -12.91 9.66 -3.74
N ILE A 175 -13.93 9.26 -2.96
CA ILE A 175 -13.76 8.45 -1.76
C ILE A 175 -13.46 7.01 -2.14
N TYR A 176 -14.25 6.42 -3.03
CA TYR A 176 -14.07 5.04 -3.50
C TYR A 176 -12.70 4.85 -4.16
N LEU A 177 -12.40 5.65 -5.19
CA LEU A 177 -11.14 5.58 -5.92
C LEU A 177 -9.95 5.83 -4.98
N GLY A 178 -10.06 6.80 -4.07
CA GLY A 178 -9.02 7.08 -3.12
C GLY A 178 -8.76 5.94 -2.11
N ILE A 179 -9.78 5.18 -1.70
CA ILE A 179 -9.61 3.98 -0.85
C ILE A 179 -8.91 2.88 -1.65
N ILE A 180 -9.35 2.60 -2.89
CA ILE A 180 -8.72 1.61 -3.77
C ILE A 180 -7.24 1.94 -4.00
N GLU A 181 -6.91 3.19 -4.33
CA GLU A 181 -5.53 3.63 -4.55
C GLU A 181 -4.67 3.52 -3.28
N SER A 182 -5.22 3.88 -2.12
CA SER A 182 -4.49 3.73 -0.85
C SER A 182 -4.23 2.26 -0.51
N LEU A 183 -5.20 1.36 -0.72
CA LEU A 183 -5.00 -0.10 -0.55
C LEU A 183 -3.97 -0.65 -1.53
N LYS A 184 -3.98 -0.22 -2.79
CA LYS A 184 -2.93 -0.54 -3.77
C LYS A 184 -1.56 -0.04 -3.28
N GLY A 185 -1.50 1.16 -2.72
CA GLY A 185 -0.28 1.70 -2.11
C GLY A 185 0.26 0.81 -0.99
N VAL A 186 -0.59 0.30 -0.10
CA VAL A 186 -0.21 -0.70 0.91
C VAL A 186 0.39 -1.94 0.26
N ILE A 187 -0.29 -2.52 -0.76
CA ILE A 187 0.18 -3.71 -1.47
C ILE A 187 1.55 -3.45 -2.14
N VAL A 188 1.73 -2.31 -2.81
CA VAL A 188 3.00 -1.94 -3.45
C VAL A 188 4.14 -1.92 -2.43
N HIS A 189 3.93 -1.34 -1.25
CA HIS A 189 4.96 -1.30 -0.21
C HIS A 189 5.21 -2.68 0.42
N ILE A 190 4.20 -3.56 0.52
CA ILE A 190 4.40 -4.97 0.90
C ILE A 190 5.33 -5.66 -0.11
N LEU A 191 5.11 -5.46 -1.42
CA LEU A 191 5.97 -6.02 -2.47
C LEU A 191 7.41 -5.49 -2.39
N GLU A 192 7.58 -4.20 -2.13
CA GLU A 192 8.89 -3.59 -1.94
C GLU A 192 9.64 -4.19 -0.74
N VAL A 193 8.97 -4.32 0.41
CA VAL A 193 9.54 -4.96 1.62
C VAL A 193 9.93 -6.40 1.31
N SER A 194 9.02 -7.17 0.71
CA SER A 194 9.24 -8.57 0.35
C SER A 194 10.48 -8.74 -0.53
N GLY A 195 10.61 -7.95 -1.59
CA GLY A 195 11.77 -7.99 -2.49
C GLY A 195 13.09 -7.63 -1.80
N LYS A 196 13.07 -6.64 -0.91
CA LYS A 196 14.25 -6.20 -0.17
C LYS A 196 14.69 -7.24 0.87
N ILE A 197 13.76 -7.89 1.58
CA ILE A 197 14.07 -8.97 2.53
C ILE A 197 14.82 -10.11 1.84
N VAL A 198 14.38 -10.53 0.66
CA VAL A 198 15.05 -11.58 -0.11
C VAL A 198 16.43 -11.12 -0.58
N SER A 199 16.58 -9.86 -0.98
CA SER A 199 17.88 -9.33 -1.42
C SER A 199 18.91 -9.30 -0.28
N LEU A 200 18.48 -9.13 0.98
CA LEU A 200 19.35 -9.23 2.16
C LEU A 200 19.88 -10.65 2.40
N SER A 201 19.16 -11.68 1.94
CA SER A 201 19.53 -13.09 2.15
C SER A 201 20.33 -13.68 1.01
N SER A 202 20.47 -12.99 -0.11
CA SER A 202 21.02 -13.57 -1.33
C SER A 202 22.43 -13.15 -1.66
N LYS A 203 23.30 -14.13 -1.84
CA LYS A 203 24.20 -14.16 -3.02
C LYS A 203 23.32 -13.97 -4.26
N PRO A 204 23.81 -13.28 -5.33
CA PRO A 204 22.97 -12.70 -6.38
C PRO A 204 21.97 -13.70 -6.99
N TRP A 205 20.69 -13.36 -6.92
CA TRP A 205 19.64 -14.06 -7.64
C TRP A 205 19.87 -13.92 -9.13
N GLY A 206 19.83 -15.05 -9.83
CA GLY A 206 20.00 -15.08 -11.28
C GLY A 206 19.06 -14.09 -11.97
N ARG A 207 19.53 -13.50 -13.05
CA ARG A 207 18.91 -12.49 -13.90
C ARG A 207 17.42 -12.79 -14.17
N GLY A 208 16.52 -12.14 -13.48
CA GLY A 208 15.07 -12.30 -13.67
C GLY A 208 14.19 -11.54 -12.70
N TYR A 209 14.70 -11.11 -11.54
CA TYR A 209 13.95 -10.28 -10.62
C TYR A 209 14.29 -8.81 -10.88
N HIS A 210 13.52 -8.16 -11.75
CA HIS A 210 13.48 -6.71 -11.80
C HIS A 210 12.58 -6.23 -10.65
N PRO A 211 13.09 -5.40 -9.69
CA PRO A 211 12.20 -4.60 -8.88
C PRO A 211 11.32 -3.80 -9.84
N LEU A 212 10.04 -3.67 -9.50
CA LEU A 212 9.08 -2.90 -10.28
C LEU A 212 9.76 -1.59 -10.73
N ARG A 213 10.04 -1.47 -12.04
CA ARG A 213 10.44 -0.18 -12.61
C ARG A 213 9.29 0.78 -12.32
N ARG A 214 9.61 2.03 -12.01
CA ARG A 214 8.65 3.14 -11.90
C ARG A 214 7.81 3.36 -13.16
N ASP A 215 8.13 2.64 -14.22
CA ASP A 215 7.57 2.71 -15.58
C ASP A 215 6.14 2.12 -15.68
N VAL A 216 5.55 1.63 -14.60
CA VAL A 216 4.13 1.19 -14.58
C VAL A 216 3.18 2.35 -14.20
N ILE A 217 3.73 3.53 -13.94
CA ILE A 217 2.97 4.77 -13.88
C ILE A 217 3.42 5.61 -15.07
N GLU A 218 3.05 5.21 -16.29
CA GLU A 218 3.05 6.17 -17.40
C GLU A 218 2.00 7.23 -17.08
N PRO A 219 2.38 8.52 -17.08
CA PRO A 219 1.37 9.56 -17.05
C PRO A 219 0.52 9.40 -18.30
N PHE A 220 -0.80 9.44 -18.12
CA PHE A 220 -1.78 9.42 -19.18
C PHE A 220 -1.48 10.59 -20.12
N GLU A 221 -0.78 10.35 -21.23
CA GLU A 221 -0.65 11.34 -22.29
C GLU A 221 -2.02 11.48 -22.96
N ILE A 222 -2.68 12.58 -22.68
CA ILE A 222 -3.81 13.05 -23.47
C ILE A 222 -3.26 13.29 -24.87
N LYS A 223 -3.49 12.38 -25.80
CA LYS A 223 -3.27 12.64 -27.22
C LYS A 223 -4.30 13.68 -27.62
N GLU A 224 -3.87 14.92 -27.78
CA GLU A 224 -4.62 15.92 -28.50
C GLU A 224 -4.85 15.42 -29.93
N ASP A 225 -6.13 15.18 -30.23
CA ASP A 225 -6.57 14.76 -31.56
C ASP A 225 -6.42 15.95 -32.51
N GLU A 226 -5.40 15.88 -33.36
CA GLU A 226 -5.21 16.83 -34.47
C GLU A 226 -6.34 16.68 -35.48
N ARG A 227 -7.48 17.27 -35.21
CA ARG A 227 -8.49 17.59 -36.24
C ARG A 227 -8.80 19.08 -36.24
N GLY A 228 -7.77 19.83 -36.65
CA GLY A 228 -7.94 21.18 -37.10
C GLY A 228 -8.59 21.19 -38.50
N SER A 229 -9.42 22.18 -38.69
CA SER A 229 -9.94 22.69 -39.93
C SER A 229 -11.32 22.20 -40.38
N THR A 230 -12.30 22.93 -39.97
CA THR A 230 -13.49 23.14 -40.84
C THR A 230 -13.57 24.62 -41.17
N LYS A 231 -13.25 24.91 -42.44
CA LYS A 231 -13.50 26.18 -43.08
C LYS A 231 -14.99 26.53 -42.95
N ARG A 232 -15.29 27.71 -42.42
CA ARG A 232 -16.54 28.41 -42.70
C ARG A 232 -16.31 29.19 -43.98
N GLU A 233 -17.03 28.85 -45.01
CA GLU A 233 -17.38 29.73 -46.10
C GLU A 233 -18.91 29.76 -46.21
N LEU A 234 -19.40 31.01 -46.15
CA LEU A 234 -20.72 31.57 -46.51
C LEU A 234 -21.92 31.12 -45.65
#